data_41e52e58bfa4390770177278d3f7d838
#
_entry.id   41e52e58bfa4390770177278d3f7d838
#
_cell.length_a   1.000
_cell.length_b   1.000
_cell.length_c   1.000
_cell.angle_alpha   90.00
_cell.angle_beta   90.00
_cell.angle_gamma   90.00
#
_symmetry.space_group_name_H-M   'P 1'
#
loop_
_entity.id
_entity.type
_entity.pdbx_description
1 polymer ?
#
loop_
_entity_poly.entity_id
_entity_poly.type
_entity_poly.pdbx_seq_one_letter_code
_entity_poly.pdbx_strand_id
1 'polypeptide(L)'
;MDAWDTEKAEDTVNLENDEECIVFEISSDEQKFEFIAWILDISEQEFKQGSKFLEDHNTSFCVLWKLFSYLDVFTVTVENYYVDRVYRDSYYFYFSSKHFNYARFCKRLCLFYGRLEKDFYDYLSGELEEIFMGSIVLRPIVNRSIGRTLLNPRYFLPHEVPWKIRLAEYNVTVYGKKLHIRAFPYSMQDGETTSCAEITILNLLDYYS
;
A
#
# COMPACT_ATOMS: atom_id res chain seq x y z
N MET A 1 -0.43 -3.77 28.68
CA MET A 1 0.43 -4.21 27.55
C MET A 1 0.09 -5.68 27.37
N ASP A 2 -1.08 -5.92 26.85
CA ASP A 2 -1.63 -7.26 26.67
C ASP A 2 -1.90 -7.44 25.19
N ALA A 3 -1.34 -8.54 24.70
CA ALA A 3 -1.35 -8.95 23.33
C ALA A 3 -2.78 -8.97 22.77
N TRP A 4 -2.95 -8.40 21.60
CA TRP A 4 -4.06 -8.75 20.74
C TRP A 4 -3.98 -10.25 20.49
N ASP A 5 -4.98 -10.97 20.98
CA ASP A 5 -5.14 -12.39 20.71
C ASP A 5 -5.20 -12.60 19.20
N THR A 6 -4.14 -13.18 18.67
CA THR A 6 -3.97 -13.64 17.29
C THR A 6 -4.87 -14.84 16.94
N GLU A 7 -5.82 -15.18 17.80
CA GLU A 7 -6.65 -16.39 17.67
C GLU A 7 -7.88 -16.28 16.77
N LYS A 8 -8.14 -15.12 16.13
CA LYS A 8 -9.31 -14.98 15.25
C LYS A 8 -8.98 -14.82 13.75
N ALA A 9 -7.71 -14.95 13.39
CA ALA A 9 -7.27 -15.00 11.98
C ALA A 9 -6.88 -16.42 11.55
N GLU A 10 -7.50 -17.45 12.13
CA GLU A 10 -7.11 -18.85 11.94
C GLU A 10 -7.51 -19.47 10.59
N ASP A 11 -7.93 -18.71 9.60
CA ASP A 11 -8.14 -19.24 8.24
C ASP A 11 -7.11 -18.72 7.21
N THR A 12 -6.03 -18.09 7.64
CA THR A 12 -5.00 -17.62 6.73
C THR A 12 -3.60 -17.92 7.23
N VAL A 13 -3.01 -18.94 6.62
CA VAL A 13 -1.57 -19.16 6.46
C VAL A 13 -0.74 -19.43 7.71
N ASN A 14 -0.30 -20.68 7.85
CA ASN A 14 0.84 -21.12 8.64
C ASN A 14 2.08 -20.25 8.33
N LEU A 15 2.39 -19.34 9.22
CA LEU A 15 3.65 -18.62 9.26
C LEU A 15 4.64 -19.38 10.17
N GLU A 16 5.18 -20.47 9.68
CA GLU A 16 6.47 -21.00 10.17
C GLU A 16 7.51 -20.63 9.12
N ASN A 17 8.19 -19.56 9.36
CA ASN A 17 9.56 -19.17 9.04
C ASN A 17 9.68 -17.68 8.69
N ASP A 18 10.55 -17.05 9.45
CA ASP A 18 11.15 -15.75 9.29
C ASP A 18 11.02 -15.06 7.92
N GLU A 19 10.43 -13.87 7.96
CA GLU A 19 10.76 -12.66 7.18
C GLU A 19 10.10 -12.41 5.82
N GLU A 20 9.37 -13.27 5.07
CA GLU A 20 9.44 -12.88 3.67
C GLU A 20 8.14 -12.46 2.99
N CYS A 21 7.04 -13.11 3.15
CA CYS A 21 5.85 -12.71 2.40
C CYS A 21 4.58 -12.80 3.25
N ILE A 22 4.11 -11.66 3.71
CA ILE A 22 2.82 -11.62 4.39
C ILE A 22 1.75 -11.43 3.30
N VAL A 23 0.84 -12.38 3.19
CA VAL A 23 -0.23 -12.40 2.19
C VAL A 23 -1.58 -12.33 2.89
N PHE A 24 -2.43 -11.40 2.47
CA PHE A 24 -3.81 -11.25 2.95
C PHE A 24 -4.78 -11.41 1.81
N GLU A 25 -5.81 -12.23 1.99
CA GLU A 25 -6.99 -12.27 1.14
C GLU A 25 -8.08 -11.41 1.74
N ILE A 26 -8.61 -10.49 0.96
CA ILE A 26 -9.60 -9.51 1.40
C ILE A 26 -10.85 -9.63 0.53
N SER A 27 -11.99 -9.93 1.14
CA SER A 27 -13.26 -10.17 0.44
C SER A 27 -14.47 -9.47 1.06
N SER A 28 -14.32 -8.81 2.21
CA SER A 28 -15.41 -8.10 2.88
C SER A 28 -14.98 -6.72 3.32
N ASP A 29 -15.94 -5.82 3.54
CA ASP A 29 -15.66 -4.48 4.03
C ASP A 29 -15.10 -4.48 5.46
N GLU A 30 -15.47 -5.47 6.27
CA GLU A 30 -14.91 -5.67 7.60
C GLU A 30 -13.41 -6.00 7.52
N GLN A 31 -13.03 -6.95 6.66
CA GLN A 31 -11.63 -7.30 6.42
C GLN A 31 -10.84 -6.12 5.84
N LYS A 32 -11.42 -5.32 4.94
CA LYS A 32 -10.79 -4.09 4.43
C LYS A 32 -10.51 -3.11 5.57
N PHE A 33 -11.48 -2.90 6.44
CA PHE A 33 -11.37 -1.99 7.57
C PHE A 33 -10.26 -2.44 8.54
N GLU A 34 -10.29 -3.71 8.94
CA GLU A 34 -9.29 -4.30 9.84
C GLU A 34 -7.89 -4.25 9.23
N PHE A 35 -7.74 -4.62 7.95
CA PHE A 35 -6.48 -4.57 7.26
C PHE A 35 -5.90 -3.15 7.18
N ILE A 36 -6.72 -2.15 6.80
CA ILE A 36 -6.26 -0.76 6.71
C ILE A 36 -5.87 -0.24 8.10
N ALA A 37 -6.64 -0.55 9.13
CA ALA A 37 -6.33 -0.15 10.49
C ALA A 37 -5.01 -0.76 10.98
N TRP A 38 -4.80 -2.05 10.70
CA TRP A 38 -3.56 -2.74 11.03
C TRP A 38 -2.35 -2.18 10.30
N ILE A 39 -2.45 -1.98 8.97
CA ILE A 39 -1.31 -1.55 8.17
C ILE A 39 -0.89 -0.10 8.44
N LEU A 40 -1.83 0.74 8.88
CA LEU A 40 -1.60 2.12 9.27
C LEU A 40 -1.27 2.30 10.77
N ASP A 41 -1.15 1.22 11.52
CA ASP A 41 -0.88 1.20 12.96
C ASP A 41 -1.90 2.08 13.75
N ILE A 42 -3.19 1.99 13.39
CA ILE A 42 -4.28 2.77 14.02
C ILE A 42 -4.50 2.28 15.45
N SER A 43 -4.58 3.22 16.40
CA SER A 43 -4.77 2.89 17.80
C SER A 43 -6.15 2.27 18.07
N GLU A 44 -6.24 1.40 19.10
CA GLU A 44 -7.52 0.82 19.51
C GLU A 44 -8.64 1.85 19.80
N GLN A 45 -8.25 3.01 20.31
CA GLN A 45 -9.22 4.07 20.61
C GLN A 45 -9.81 4.67 19.33
N GLU A 46 -8.99 4.89 18.31
CA GLU A 46 -9.43 5.37 16.99
C GLU A 46 -10.20 4.29 16.25
N PHE A 47 -9.75 3.02 16.32
CA PHE A 47 -10.45 1.89 15.72
C PHE A 47 -11.88 1.75 16.22
N LYS A 48 -12.11 1.90 17.53
CA LYS A 48 -13.46 1.87 18.16
C LYS A 48 -14.38 3.00 17.71
N GLN A 49 -13.84 4.10 17.14
CA GLN A 49 -14.65 5.18 16.57
C GLN A 49 -15.28 4.81 15.21
N GLY A 50 -14.76 3.76 14.55
CA GLY A 50 -15.28 3.24 13.31
C GLY A 50 -14.75 3.94 12.06
N SER A 51 -15.10 3.38 10.89
CA SER A 51 -14.56 3.80 9.58
C SER A 51 -14.86 5.26 9.26
N LYS A 52 -16.06 5.74 9.57
CA LYS A 52 -16.45 7.12 9.29
C LYS A 52 -15.61 8.16 10.04
N PHE A 53 -15.30 7.89 11.30
CA PHE A 53 -14.40 8.75 12.08
C PHE A 53 -13.00 8.77 11.44
N LEU A 54 -12.48 7.62 11.06
CA LEU A 54 -11.16 7.51 10.47
C LEU A 54 -11.09 8.16 9.08
N GLU A 55 -12.15 8.08 8.28
CA GLU A 55 -12.21 8.80 7.00
C GLU A 55 -12.11 10.32 7.18
N ASP A 56 -12.70 10.88 8.23
CA ASP A 56 -12.68 12.31 8.50
C ASP A 56 -11.38 12.80 9.15
N HIS A 57 -10.66 11.94 9.89
CA HIS A 57 -9.51 12.33 10.71
C HIS A 57 -8.16 11.76 10.23
N ASN A 58 -8.16 10.72 9.39
CA ASN A 58 -6.95 10.13 8.85
C ASN A 58 -6.98 10.11 7.31
N THR A 59 -6.21 10.99 6.70
CA THR A 59 -6.18 11.13 5.23
C THR A 59 -5.72 9.86 4.52
N SER A 60 -4.73 9.13 5.07
CA SER A 60 -4.26 7.87 4.49
C SER A 60 -5.31 6.78 4.56
N PHE A 61 -6.02 6.70 5.69
CA PHE A 61 -7.16 5.79 5.83
C PHE A 61 -8.24 6.09 4.79
N CYS A 62 -8.64 7.35 4.68
CA CYS A 62 -9.66 7.78 3.72
C CYS A 62 -9.31 7.39 2.28
N VAL A 63 -8.06 7.60 1.87
CA VAL A 63 -7.61 7.25 0.51
C VAL A 63 -7.62 5.73 0.30
N LEU A 64 -7.07 4.95 1.23
CA LEU A 64 -7.05 3.48 1.12
C LEU A 64 -8.45 2.89 1.17
N TRP A 65 -9.31 3.40 2.06
CA TRP A 65 -10.70 2.96 2.19
C TRP A 65 -11.47 3.17 0.88
N LYS A 66 -11.39 4.37 0.30
CA LYS A 66 -12.00 4.67 -0.99
C LYS A 66 -11.43 3.82 -2.12
N LEU A 67 -10.11 3.61 -2.14
CA LEU A 67 -9.48 2.78 -3.14
C LEU A 67 -9.97 1.32 -3.06
N PHE A 68 -9.97 0.74 -1.87
CA PHE A 68 -10.38 -0.65 -1.68
C PHE A 68 -11.89 -0.87 -1.84
N SER A 69 -12.72 0.19 -1.72
CA SER A 69 -14.15 0.09 -1.99
C SER A 69 -14.49 -0.23 -3.45
N TYR A 70 -13.56 -0.01 -4.38
CA TYR A 70 -13.72 -0.42 -5.79
C TYR A 70 -13.40 -1.90 -6.04
N LEU A 71 -12.86 -2.60 -5.05
CA LEU A 71 -12.41 -3.99 -5.17
C LEU A 71 -13.35 -4.91 -4.39
N ASP A 72 -13.83 -5.98 -5.03
CA ASP A 72 -14.65 -6.99 -4.35
C ASP A 72 -13.77 -7.99 -3.61
N VAL A 73 -12.94 -8.73 -4.35
CA VAL A 73 -11.98 -9.71 -3.80
C VAL A 73 -10.61 -9.41 -4.36
N PHE A 74 -9.63 -9.31 -3.49
CA PHE A 74 -8.25 -9.08 -3.89
C PHE A 74 -7.27 -9.65 -2.86
N THR A 75 -6.06 -9.90 -3.31
CA THR A 75 -4.95 -10.33 -2.46
C THR A 75 -3.94 -9.21 -2.32
N VAL A 76 -3.42 -9.02 -1.11
CA VAL A 76 -2.37 -8.03 -0.81
C VAL A 76 -1.16 -8.75 -0.25
N THR A 77 0.01 -8.49 -0.83
CA THR A 77 1.29 -8.86 -0.19
C THR A 77 1.91 -7.64 0.47
N VAL A 78 2.49 -7.82 1.66
CA VAL A 78 3.05 -6.73 2.47
C VAL A 78 4.54 -6.93 2.70
N GLU A 79 5.36 -6.02 2.22
CA GLU A 79 6.80 -5.96 2.51
C GLU A 79 7.06 -4.94 3.61
N ASN A 80 7.47 -5.38 4.80
CA ASN A 80 7.62 -4.54 5.99
C ASN A 80 8.90 -3.68 6.01
N TYR A 81 9.94 -4.05 5.27
CA TYR A 81 11.25 -3.38 5.29
C TYR A 81 11.60 -2.77 3.94
N TYR A 82 10.60 -2.19 3.28
CA TYR A 82 10.80 -1.59 1.97
C TYR A 82 11.60 -0.29 2.05
N VAL A 83 12.61 -0.14 1.18
CA VAL A 83 13.42 1.07 1.06
C VAL A 83 12.87 1.93 -0.07
N ASP A 84 12.02 2.91 0.28
CA ASP A 84 11.59 3.94 -0.66
C ASP A 84 12.69 5.02 -0.79
N ARG A 85 13.05 5.35 -2.04
CA ARG A 85 14.15 6.29 -2.31
C ARG A 85 13.87 7.68 -1.75
N VAL A 86 12.66 8.20 -1.96
CA VAL A 86 12.28 9.56 -1.56
C VAL A 86 12.20 9.65 -0.04
N TYR A 87 11.54 8.68 0.61
CA TYR A 87 11.44 8.67 2.07
C TYR A 87 12.81 8.47 2.73
N ARG A 88 13.65 7.58 2.20
CA ARG A 88 15.00 7.35 2.73
C ARG A 88 15.80 8.66 2.78
N ASP A 89 15.79 9.43 1.70
CA ASP A 89 16.54 10.69 1.63
C ASP A 89 15.94 11.72 2.60
N SER A 90 14.59 11.83 2.69
CA SER A 90 13.90 12.66 3.69
C SER A 90 14.17 12.20 5.12
N TYR A 91 14.26 10.89 5.38
CA TYR A 91 14.57 10.34 6.70
C TYR A 91 15.92 10.81 7.18
N TYR A 92 16.98 10.65 6.40
CA TYR A 92 18.33 11.05 6.82
C TYR A 92 18.51 12.57 6.91
N PHE A 93 17.81 13.32 6.06
CA PHE A 93 17.89 14.77 6.05
C PHE A 93 17.09 15.43 7.18
N TYR A 94 15.94 14.87 7.53
CA TYR A 94 14.96 15.53 8.40
C TYR A 94 14.45 14.64 9.53
N PHE A 95 13.81 13.50 9.24
CA PHE A 95 13.10 12.73 10.25
C PHE A 95 14.01 12.10 11.30
N SER A 96 15.25 11.74 10.96
CA SER A 96 16.21 11.19 11.90
C SER A 96 16.64 12.17 13.02
N SER A 97 16.45 13.48 12.80
CA SER A 97 16.77 14.53 13.78
C SER A 97 15.59 14.92 14.69
N LYS A 98 14.42 14.36 14.47
CA LYS A 98 13.22 14.67 15.26
C LYS A 98 13.22 13.94 16.60
N HIS A 99 12.54 14.53 17.58
CA HIS A 99 12.32 13.89 18.88
C HIS A 99 11.39 12.67 18.80
N PHE A 100 10.47 12.66 17.81
CA PHE A 100 9.64 11.51 17.55
C PHE A 100 10.46 10.45 16.78
N ASN A 101 10.37 9.20 17.24
CA ASN A 101 11.12 8.11 16.63
C ASN A 101 10.41 7.59 15.38
N TYR A 102 10.73 8.15 14.23
CA TYR A 102 10.24 7.67 12.94
C TYR A 102 10.97 6.39 12.53
N ALA A 103 10.23 5.40 12.03
CA ALA A 103 10.85 4.20 11.47
C ALA A 103 11.63 4.53 10.19
N ARG A 104 12.75 3.83 9.98
CA ARG A 104 13.62 4.03 8.81
C ARG A 104 13.05 3.45 7.53
N PHE A 105 12.28 2.36 7.64
CA PHE A 105 11.75 1.62 6.52
C PHE A 105 10.28 1.92 6.30
N CYS A 106 9.88 1.84 5.03
CA CYS A 106 8.49 1.89 4.62
C CYS A 106 7.87 0.48 4.63
N LYS A 107 6.55 0.41 4.58
CA LYS A 107 5.82 -0.79 4.18
C LYS A 107 5.46 -0.65 2.69
N ARG A 108 5.49 -1.74 1.92
CA ARG A 108 5.00 -1.74 0.54
C ARG A 108 3.90 -2.78 0.39
N LEU A 109 2.75 -2.34 -0.10
CA LEU A 109 1.62 -3.18 -0.46
C LEU A 109 1.70 -3.48 -1.96
N CYS A 110 1.58 -4.74 -2.34
CA CYS A 110 1.41 -5.15 -3.73
C CYS A 110 0.06 -5.84 -3.87
N LEU A 111 -0.77 -5.33 -4.78
CA LEU A 111 -2.17 -5.70 -4.93
C LEU A 111 -2.35 -6.64 -6.12
N PHE A 112 -3.09 -7.72 -5.92
CA PHE A 112 -3.41 -8.72 -6.94
C PHE A 112 -4.93 -8.93 -7.01
N TYR A 113 -5.45 -9.03 -8.22
CA TYR A 113 -6.88 -9.25 -8.44
C TYR A 113 -7.30 -10.69 -8.08
N GLY A 114 -8.38 -10.81 -7.31
CA GLY A 114 -8.90 -12.10 -6.89
C GLY A 114 -8.07 -12.76 -5.78
N ARG A 115 -8.27 -14.07 -5.63
CA ARG A 115 -7.55 -14.93 -4.68
C ARG A 115 -6.37 -15.58 -5.37
N LEU A 116 -5.29 -15.79 -4.62
CA LEU A 116 -4.20 -16.65 -5.09
C LEU A 116 -4.60 -18.11 -4.88
N GLU A 117 -4.50 -18.92 -5.94
CA GLU A 117 -4.89 -20.35 -5.91
C GLU A 117 -3.76 -21.24 -5.38
N LYS A 118 -2.54 -20.73 -5.31
CA LYS A 118 -1.34 -21.42 -4.88
C LYS A 118 -0.43 -20.47 -4.11
N ASP A 119 0.63 -21.00 -3.48
CA ASP A 119 1.63 -20.19 -2.79
C ASP A 119 2.22 -19.13 -3.75
N PHE A 120 2.49 -17.93 -3.21
CA PHE A 120 3.01 -16.80 -4.01
C PHE A 120 4.29 -17.19 -4.77
N TYR A 121 5.16 -17.97 -4.16
CA TYR A 121 6.44 -18.39 -4.76
C TYR A 121 6.27 -19.38 -5.91
N ASP A 122 5.17 -20.11 -5.96
CA ASP A 122 4.88 -21.10 -7.02
C ASP A 122 4.36 -20.46 -8.31
N TYR A 123 4.00 -19.18 -8.27
CA TYR A 123 3.58 -18.46 -9.48
C TYR A 123 4.75 -18.12 -10.37
N LEU A 124 4.57 -18.19 -11.68
CA LEU A 124 5.48 -17.59 -12.66
C LEU A 124 5.21 -16.07 -12.71
N SER A 125 6.25 -15.28 -13.06
CA SER A 125 6.10 -13.83 -13.16
C SER A 125 4.98 -13.41 -14.13
N GLY A 126 4.84 -14.09 -15.28
CA GLY A 126 3.77 -13.82 -16.23
C GLY A 126 2.36 -14.05 -15.69
N GLU A 127 2.16 -15.11 -14.89
CA GLU A 127 0.86 -15.38 -14.24
C GLU A 127 0.49 -14.27 -13.25
N LEU A 128 1.47 -13.81 -12.47
CA LEU A 128 1.27 -12.72 -11.52
C LEU A 128 1.03 -11.37 -12.23
N GLU A 129 1.69 -11.11 -13.37
CA GLU A 129 1.48 -9.88 -14.14
C GLU A 129 0.03 -9.72 -14.63
N GLU A 130 -0.63 -10.82 -14.99
CA GLU A 130 -2.02 -10.80 -15.47
C GLU A 130 -3.00 -10.30 -14.40
N ILE A 131 -2.71 -10.58 -13.13
CA ILE A 131 -3.55 -10.22 -11.99
C ILE A 131 -2.97 -9.06 -11.16
N PHE A 132 -1.78 -8.55 -11.50
CA PHE A 132 -1.11 -7.48 -10.75
C PHE A 132 -1.82 -6.14 -10.96
N MET A 133 -2.43 -5.63 -9.91
CA MET A 133 -3.14 -4.34 -9.91
C MET A 133 -2.23 -3.16 -9.63
N GLY A 134 -1.12 -3.38 -8.92
CA GLY A 134 -0.16 -2.34 -8.61
C GLY A 134 0.45 -2.40 -7.24
N SER A 135 1.15 -1.33 -6.88
CA SER A 135 1.81 -1.22 -5.58
C SER A 135 1.60 0.15 -4.93
N ILE A 136 1.56 0.16 -3.60
CA ILE A 136 1.43 1.34 -2.76
C ILE A 136 2.53 1.31 -1.71
N VAL A 137 3.35 2.34 -1.64
CA VAL A 137 4.33 2.52 -0.58
C VAL A 137 3.69 3.28 0.58
N LEU A 138 3.82 2.77 1.79
CA LEU A 138 3.39 3.44 3.01
C LEU A 138 4.62 3.89 3.81
N ARG A 139 4.77 5.20 3.92
CA ARG A 139 5.81 5.84 4.73
C ARG A 139 5.37 5.86 6.19
N PRO A 140 6.24 5.70 7.17
CA PRO A 140 5.90 5.74 8.59
C PRO A 140 5.67 7.20 9.07
N ILE A 141 4.74 7.90 8.43
CA ILE A 141 4.34 9.27 8.73
C ILE A 141 2.85 9.26 9.06
N VAL A 142 2.51 9.73 10.25
CA VAL A 142 1.12 9.73 10.73
C VAL A 142 0.21 10.54 9.79
N ASN A 143 -0.97 10.01 9.48
CA ASN A 143 -2.02 10.61 8.65
C ASN A 143 -1.67 10.91 7.19
N ARG A 144 -0.41 10.82 6.78
CA ARG A 144 0.07 11.12 5.41
C ARG A 144 1.10 10.10 4.93
N SER A 145 0.81 8.84 5.19
CA SER A 145 1.74 7.74 4.93
C SER A 145 1.89 7.36 3.46
N ILE A 146 0.93 7.70 2.58
CA ILE A 146 0.93 7.22 1.20
C ILE A 146 2.06 7.88 0.40
N GLY A 147 3.05 7.05 0.06
CA GLY A 147 4.19 7.39 -0.79
C GLY A 147 3.95 7.04 -2.25
N ARG A 148 5.01 6.58 -2.91
CA ARG A 148 4.96 6.18 -4.31
C ARG A 148 3.93 5.09 -4.56
N THR A 149 2.96 5.41 -5.39
CA THR A 149 1.82 4.56 -5.72
C THR A 149 1.77 4.37 -7.22
N LEU A 150 1.77 3.12 -7.67
CA LEU A 150 1.66 2.71 -9.06
C LEU A 150 0.47 1.77 -9.18
N LEU A 151 -0.67 2.28 -9.65
CA LEU A 151 -1.89 1.49 -9.80
C LEU A 151 -2.32 1.46 -11.26
N ASN A 152 -2.73 0.30 -11.72
CA ASN A 152 -3.34 0.16 -13.03
C ASN A 152 -4.79 0.64 -12.97
N PRO A 153 -5.17 1.75 -13.64
CA PRO A 153 -6.50 2.33 -13.54
C PRO A 153 -7.62 1.39 -13.98
N ARG A 154 -7.30 0.35 -14.75
CA ARG A 154 -8.27 -0.66 -15.21
C ARG A 154 -9.09 -1.29 -14.07
N TYR A 155 -8.49 -1.42 -12.90
CA TYR A 155 -9.13 -2.07 -11.75
C TYR A 155 -9.87 -1.10 -10.83
N PHE A 156 -9.62 0.20 -10.94
CA PHE A 156 -10.06 1.22 -9.98
C PHE A 156 -10.96 2.30 -10.58
N LEU A 157 -11.17 2.30 -11.89
CA LEU A 157 -12.02 3.29 -12.55
C LEU A 157 -13.30 2.63 -13.07
N PRO A 158 -14.46 3.32 -12.97
CA PRO A 158 -15.69 2.82 -13.56
C PRO A 158 -15.54 2.61 -15.06
N HIS A 159 -15.91 1.44 -15.55
CA HIS A 159 -15.83 1.10 -16.97
C HIS A 159 -16.71 1.97 -17.87
N GLU A 160 -17.74 2.59 -17.31
CA GLU A 160 -18.72 3.41 -18.02
C GLU A 160 -18.24 4.82 -18.31
N VAL A 161 -17.20 5.30 -17.62
CA VAL A 161 -16.67 6.65 -17.83
C VAL A 161 -15.52 6.60 -18.83
N PRO A 162 -15.63 7.29 -19.98
CA PRO A 162 -14.54 7.37 -20.95
C PRO A 162 -13.41 8.23 -20.39
N TRP A 163 -12.47 7.60 -19.73
CA TRP A 163 -11.26 8.28 -19.25
C TRP A 163 -10.13 8.17 -20.27
N LYS A 164 -9.32 9.21 -20.40
CA LYS A 164 -8.12 9.25 -21.24
C LYS A 164 -6.94 9.65 -20.38
N ILE A 165 -6.28 8.66 -19.80
CA ILE A 165 -5.06 8.87 -19.03
C ILE A 165 -3.92 8.21 -19.81
N ARG A 166 -2.84 8.97 -20.06
CA ARG A 166 -1.63 8.41 -20.61
C ARG A 166 -0.86 7.72 -19.48
N LEU A 167 -0.58 6.44 -19.64
CA LEU A 167 0.12 5.62 -18.66
C LEU A 167 1.56 5.42 -19.10
N ALA A 168 2.48 5.41 -18.15
CA ALA A 168 3.87 4.97 -18.33
C ALA A 168 3.99 3.49 -17.92
N GLU A 169 5.09 2.86 -18.36
CA GLU A 169 5.40 1.46 -18.08
C GLU A 169 6.44 1.38 -16.95
N TYR A 170 6.16 0.57 -15.96
CA TYR A 170 7.04 0.38 -14.81
C TYR A 170 7.35 -1.10 -14.58
N ASN A 171 8.55 -1.35 -14.06
CA ASN A 171 8.94 -2.63 -13.51
C ASN A 171 8.87 -2.56 -11.97
N VAL A 172 8.14 -3.48 -11.37
CA VAL A 172 8.05 -3.63 -9.92
C VAL A 172 8.56 -5.01 -9.55
N THR A 173 9.57 -5.08 -8.69
CA THR A 173 10.04 -6.36 -8.17
C THR A 173 9.34 -6.65 -6.87
N VAL A 174 8.62 -7.78 -6.80
CA VAL A 174 7.88 -8.24 -5.63
C VAL A 174 8.44 -9.59 -5.23
N TYR A 175 9.05 -9.69 -4.06
CA TYR A 175 9.69 -10.93 -3.57
C TYR A 175 10.51 -11.68 -4.63
N GLY A 176 11.39 -10.94 -5.32
CA GLY A 176 12.25 -11.48 -6.37
C GLY A 176 11.60 -11.68 -7.74
N LYS A 177 10.29 -11.56 -7.86
CA LYS A 177 9.58 -11.65 -9.15
C LYS A 177 9.44 -10.27 -9.78
N LYS A 178 9.88 -10.12 -11.02
CA LYS A 178 9.78 -8.87 -11.78
C LYS A 178 8.45 -8.84 -12.51
N LEU A 179 7.64 -7.83 -12.20
CA LEU A 179 6.30 -7.63 -12.76
C LEU A 179 6.25 -6.31 -13.52
N HIS A 180 5.55 -6.29 -14.64
CA HIS A 180 5.32 -5.09 -15.44
C HIS A 180 3.94 -4.50 -15.12
N ILE A 181 3.87 -3.17 -15.06
CA ILE A 181 2.61 -2.47 -14.87
C ILE A 181 2.55 -1.19 -15.68
N ARG A 182 1.39 -0.89 -16.23
CA ARG A 182 1.07 0.42 -16.82
C ARG A 182 0.30 1.25 -15.82
N ALA A 183 0.90 2.34 -15.36
CA ALA A 183 0.35 3.15 -14.29
C ALA A 183 0.61 4.66 -14.52
N PHE A 184 -0.10 5.49 -13.78
CA PHE A 184 0.26 6.88 -13.55
C PHE A 184 0.82 6.98 -12.13
N PRO A 185 2.05 7.50 -11.92
CA PRO A 185 2.64 7.58 -10.60
C PRO A 185 1.93 8.64 -9.75
N TYR A 186 1.68 8.29 -8.50
CA TYR A 186 1.10 9.18 -7.51
C TYR A 186 1.88 9.09 -6.20
N SER A 187 2.01 10.22 -5.51
CA SER A 187 2.48 10.29 -4.13
C SER A 187 1.76 11.39 -3.38
N MET A 188 1.48 11.16 -2.11
CA MET A 188 0.93 12.19 -1.23
C MET A 188 2.05 13.05 -0.67
N GLN A 189 1.81 14.36 -0.53
CA GLN A 189 2.69 15.23 0.24
C GLN A 189 2.66 14.82 1.72
N ASP A 190 3.81 14.86 2.39
CA ASP A 190 3.88 14.56 3.83
C ASP A 190 3.56 15.78 4.71
N GLY A 191 3.64 16.97 4.15
CA GLY A 191 3.38 18.23 4.85
C GLY A 191 4.53 18.73 5.72
N GLU A 192 5.64 18.00 5.78
CA GLU A 192 6.84 18.38 6.52
C GLU A 192 8.05 18.58 5.62
N THR A 193 8.38 17.61 4.78
CA THR A 193 9.57 17.65 3.91
C THR A 193 9.22 17.87 2.45
N THR A 194 8.01 17.53 2.02
CA THR A 194 7.59 17.65 0.64
C THR A 194 6.36 18.53 0.49
N SER A 195 6.50 19.56 -0.33
CA SER A 195 5.39 20.45 -0.73
C SER A 195 4.61 19.89 -1.92
N CYS A 196 3.45 20.50 -2.23
CA CYS A 196 2.66 20.14 -3.42
C CYS A 196 3.48 20.27 -4.72
N ALA A 197 4.33 21.30 -4.83
CA ALA A 197 5.15 21.53 -6.02
C ALA A 197 6.22 20.44 -6.18
N GLU A 198 6.90 20.07 -5.10
CA GLU A 198 7.92 19.01 -5.11
C GLU A 198 7.33 17.65 -5.47
N ILE A 199 6.19 17.27 -4.87
CA ILE A 199 5.50 16.02 -5.22
C ILE A 199 5.06 16.01 -6.68
N THR A 200 4.57 17.13 -7.21
CA THR A 200 4.20 17.22 -8.63
C THR A 200 5.41 17.00 -9.54
N ILE A 201 6.55 17.62 -9.21
CA ILE A 201 7.79 17.44 -9.96
C ILE A 201 8.29 15.99 -9.85
N LEU A 202 8.27 15.40 -8.65
CA LEU A 202 8.68 14.01 -8.43
C LEU A 202 7.81 13.04 -9.24
N ASN A 203 6.49 13.22 -9.23
CA ASN A 203 5.58 12.40 -10.04
C ASN A 203 5.82 12.56 -11.54
N LEU A 204 6.12 13.77 -12.02
CA LEU A 204 6.47 14.01 -13.42
C LEU A 204 7.80 13.35 -13.79
N LEU A 205 8.82 13.47 -12.95
CA LEU A 205 10.10 12.82 -13.17
C LEU A 205 9.96 11.29 -13.19
N ASP A 206 9.17 10.73 -12.27
CA ASP A 206 8.89 9.30 -12.23
C ASP A 206 8.09 8.83 -13.47
N TYR A 207 7.22 9.69 -14.00
CA TYR A 207 6.43 9.39 -15.20
C TYR A 207 7.28 9.37 -16.47
N TYR A 208 8.36 10.16 -16.56
CA TYR A 208 9.23 10.27 -17.73
C TYR A 208 10.53 9.46 -17.61
N SER A 209 10.78 8.80 -16.47
CA SER A 209 11.97 7.95 -16.27
C SER A 209 11.80 6.56 -16.89
#